data_5c53ac1b6974a582f21dba6cabd782b7
#
_entry.id   5c53ac1b6974a582f21dba6cabd782b7
#
_cell.length_a   1.000
_cell.length_b   1.000
_cell.length_c   1.000
_cell.angle_alpha   90.00
_cell.angle_beta   90.00
_cell.angle_gamma   90.00
#
_symmetry.space_group_name_H-M   'P 1'
#
loop_
_entity.id
_entity.type
_entity.pdbx_description
1 polymer ?
#
loop_
_entity_poly.entity_id
_entity_poly.type
_entity_poly.pdbx_seq_one_letter_code
_entity_poly.pdbx_strand_id
1 'polypeptide(L)'
;MHEQEITPPFQMGPEIWTELWLFWLLVPVMIALLSASLLKGQALRQPESQAPHRGSAIPELQLVRLALPLELLWEIAHFPLYDVWHQGTWSYILYGLAHCTLGDLLILLIAYELVALLAGGRSWYRHAPITGSLLFTLLGVAYTVYSELMNVRIKGTWGYTDLMPIVPLVNIGATPFLQWLLIPSVLIWLMRQLPDGRNVSAAT
;
A
#
# COMPACT_ATOMS: atom_id res chain seq x y z
N MET A 1 -30.37 28.12 -28.55
CA MET A 1 -30.21 27.27 -27.35
C MET A 1 -28.76 26.82 -27.39
N HIS A 2 -27.87 27.41 -26.56
CA HIS A 2 -26.54 26.91 -26.38
C HIS A 2 -26.66 25.67 -25.49
N GLU A 3 -26.45 24.49 -26.05
CA GLU A 3 -26.21 23.29 -25.30
C GLU A 3 -24.89 23.56 -24.51
N GLN A 4 -25.00 23.80 -23.22
CA GLN A 4 -23.82 23.80 -22.34
C GLN A 4 -23.31 22.38 -22.36
N GLU A 5 -22.19 22.21 -23.03
CA GLU A 5 -21.39 20.99 -22.98
C GLU A 5 -20.99 20.78 -21.52
N ILE A 6 -21.68 19.86 -20.84
CA ILE A 6 -21.37 19.52 -19.44
C ILE A 6 -20.01 18.79 -19.49
N THR A 7 -18.96 19.52 -19.22
CA THR A 7 -17.63 18.92 -19.09
C THR A 7 -17.64 17.98 -17.88
N PRO A 8 -17.17 16.75 -18.02
CA PRO A 8 -17.08 15.82 -16.89
C PRO A 8 -16.24 16.44 -15.76
N PRO A 9 -16.68 16.34 -14.49
CA PRO A 9 -15.97 16.96 -13.38
C PRO A 9 -14.58 16.35 -13.14
N PHE A 10 -14.34 15.11 -13.60
CA PHE A 10 -13.08 14.41 -13.43
C PHE A 10 -12.34 14.28 -14.77
N GLN A 11 -11.42 15.19 -15.03
CA GLN A 11 -10.58 15.24 -16.23
C GLN A 11 -9.11 15.42 -15.87
N MET A 12 -8.24 14.99 -16.79
CA MET A 12 -6.81 15.23 -16.67
C MET A 12 -6.53 16.73 -16.86
N GLY A 13 -6.18 17.42 -15.79
CA GLY A 13 -5.82 18.82 -15.76
C GLY A 13 -4.45 19.07 -15.07
N PRO A 14 -3.97 20.31 -15.05
CA PRO A 14 -2.69 20.65 -14.40
C PRO A 14 -2.70 20.40 -12.89
N GLU A 15 -3.87 20.34 -12.25
CA GLU A 15 -4.05 20.04 -10.83
C GLU A 15 -3.54 18.64 -10.44
N ILE A 16 -3.44 17.69 -11.38
CA ILE A 16 -2.88 16.35 -11.14
C ILE A 16 -1.46 16.43 -10.55
N TRP A 17 -0.67 17.40 -10.98
CA TRP A 17 0.67 17.61 -10.43
C TRP A 17 0.65 17.97 -8.95
N THR A 18 -0.43 18.62 -8.49
CA THR A 18 -0.61 18.91 -7.06
C THR A 18 -1.04 17.68 -6.28
N GLU A 19 -1.72 16.71 -6.89
CA GLU A 19 -2.07 15.45 -6.25
C GLU A 19 -0.86 14.53 -6.09
N LEU A 20 0.12 14.64 -6.96
CA LEU A 20 1.38 13.88 -6.87
C LEU A 20 2.30 14.34 -5.73
N TRP A 21 2.02 15.46 -5.05
CA TRP A 21 2.86 15.96 -3.96
C TRP A 21 3.08 14.92 -2.85
N LEU A 22 2.08 14.07 -2.60
CA LEU A 22 2.17 13.02 -1.61
C LEU A 22 3.25 12.00 -1.96
N PHE A 23 3.40 11.63 -3.25
CA PHE A 23 4.48 10.75 -3.70
C PHE A 23 5.85 11.40 -3.50
N TRP A 24 5.99 12.69 -3.78
CA TRP A 24 7.23 13.44 -3.55
C TRP A 24 7.63 13.48 -2.07
N LEU A 25 6.67 13.41 -1.17
CA LEU A 25 6.92 13.32 0.27
C LEU A 25 7.21 11.87 0.70
N LEU A 26 6.38 10.92 0.28
CA LEU A 26 6.43 9.54 0.77
C LEU A 26 7.63 8.74 0.23
N VAL A 27 8.06 8.99 -1.01
CA VAL A 27 9.22 8.30 -1.59
C VAL A 27 10.51 8.56 -0.81
N PRO A 28 10.89 9.80 -0.48
CA PRO A 28 12.04 10.05 0.41
C PRO A 28 11.89 9.41 1.79
N VAL A 29 10.69 9.43 2.37
CA VAL A 29 10.43 8.77 3.67
C VAL A 29 10.67 7.28 3.55
N MET A 30 10.17 6.63 2.52
CA MET A 30 10.41 5.20 2.27
C MET A 30 11.89 4.88 2.10
N ILE A 31 12.62 5.69 1.33
CA ILE A 31 14.07 5.52 1.14
C ILE A 31 14.81 5.66 2.48
N ALA A 32 14.44 6.65 3.30
CA ALA A 32 15.05 6.86 4.62
C ALA A 32 14.78 5.68 5.56
N LEU A 33 13.54 5.17 5.61
CA LEU A 33 13.16 4.03 6.43
C LEU A 33 13.88 2.75 5.98
N LEU A 34 13.94 2.48 4.68
CA LEU A 34 14.67 1.35 4.13
C LEU A 34 16.16 1.43 4.48
N SER A 35 16.76 2.62 4.35
CA SER A 35 18.17 2.83 4.71
C SER A 35 18.40 2.59 6.21
N ALA A 36 17.52 3.11 7.07
CA ALA A 36 17.60 2.92 8.52
C ALA A 36 17.45 1.44 8.92
N SER A 37 16.51 0.71 8.31
CA SER A 37 16.31 -0.72 8.60
C SER A 37 17.49 -1.59 8.14
N LEU A 38 18.10 -1.24 7.02
CA LEU A 38 19.33 -1.89 6.52
C LEU A 38 20.49 -1.66 7.47
N LEU A 39 20.74 -0.42 7.90
CA LEU A 39 21.82 -0.07 8.84
C LEU A 39 21.63 -0.76 10.19
N LYS A 40 20.39 -0.74 10.73
CA LYS A 40 20.07 -1.44 11.98
C LYS A 40 20.29 -2.94 11.85
N GLY A 41 19.88 -3.55 10.74
CA GLY A 41 20.10 -4.97 10.46
C GLY A 41 21.59 -5.33 10.36
N GLN A 42 22.44 -4.45 9.87
CA GLN A 42 23.90 -4.65 9.85
C GLN A 42 24.52 -4.55 11.25
N ALA A 43 24.08 -3.55 12.04
CA ALA A 43 24.59 -3.34 13.40
C ALA A 43 24.24 -4.50 14.37
N LEU A 44 23.15 -5.22 14.12
CA LEU A 44 22.70 -6.36 14.94
C LEU A 44 23.33 -7.70 14.50
N ARG A 45 24.03 -7.75 13.36
CA ARG A 45 24.76 -8.95 12.92
C ARG A 45 26.04 -9.10 13.73
N GLN A 46 26.14 -10.19 14.48
CA GLN A 46 27.38 -10.55 15.14
C GLN A 46 28.45 -10.91 14.11
N PRO A 47 29.75 -10.60 14.37
CA PRO A 47 30.86 -10.80 13.42
C PRO A 47 31.10 -12.26 13.01
N GLU A 48 30.61 -13.21 13.81
CA GLU A 48 30.86 -14.65 13.61
C GLU A 48 30.02 -15.31 12.53
N SER A 49 28.98 -14.63 11.99
CA SER A 49 28.14 -15.18 10.94
C SER A 49 28.46 -14.60 9.57
N GLN A 50 29.73 -14.64 9.16
CA GLN A 50 30.17 -14.21 7.82
C GLN A 50 30.04 -15.30 6.74
N ALA A 51 29.10 -16.22 6.85
CA ALA A 51 28.75 -17.02 5.68
C ALA A 51 28.08 -16.11 4.66
N PRO A 52 28.58 -15.98 3.42
CA PRO A 52 27.94 -15.17 2.40
C PRO A 52 26.58 -15.79 2.11
N HIS A 53 25.51 -15.13 2.57
CA HIS A 53 24.15 -15.53 2.27
C HIS A 53 23.85 -15.22 0.78
N ARG A 54 24.40 -16.06 -0.11
CA ARG A 54 23.98 -16.12 -1.51
C ARG A 54 22.52 -16.55 -1.52
N GLY A 55 21.61 -15.67 -1.96
CA GLY A 55 20.25 -16.02 -2.30
C GLY A 55 19.14 -15.65 -1.30
N SER A 56 19.40 -14.81 -0.28
CA SER A 56 18.30 -14.28 0.53
C SER A 56 17.41 -13.39 -0.34
N ALA A 57 16.18 -13.81 -0.61
CA ALA A 57 15.21 -12.98 -1.30
C ALA A 57 15.01 -11.68 -0.52
N ILE A 58 14.97 -10.56 -1.23
CA ILE A 58 14.72 -9.23 -0.67
C ILE A 58 13.25 -9.19 -0.24
N PRO A 59 12.92 -9.07 1.06
CA PRO A 59 11.53 -9.17 1.53
C PRO A 59 10.62 -8.13 0.91
N GLU A 60 11.11 -6.92 0.67
CA GLU A 60 10.35 -5.83 0.06
C GLU A 60 9.99 -6.15 -1.40
N LEU A 61 10.90 -6.79 -2.13
CA LEU A 61 10.62 -7.24 -3.50
C LEU A 61 9.57 -8.36 -3.50
N GLN A 62 9.59 -9.26 -2.52
CA GLN A 62 8.55 -10.27 -2.35
C GLN A 62 7.21 -9.60 -2.01
N LEU A 63 7.21 -8.65 -1.08
CA LEU A 63 6.03 -7.87 -0.73
C LEU A 63 5.42 -7.21 -1.97
N VAL A 64 6.21 -6.45 -2.74
CA VAL A 64 5.73 -5.75 -3.95
C VAL A 64 5.19 -6.73 -4.99
N ARG A 65 5.87 -7.85 -5.25
CA ARG A 65 5.41 -8.86 -6.23
C ARG A 65 4.07 -9.49 -5.87
N LEU A 66 3.81 -9.66 -4.58
CA LEU A 66 2.54 -10.22 -4.11
C LEU A 66 1.47 -9.13 -4.00
N ALA A 67 1.84 -7.94 -3.53
CA ALA A 67 0.91 -6.84 -3.30
C ALA A 67 0.38 -6.25 -4.61
N LEU A 68 1.24 -6.02 -5.62
CA LEU A 68 0.84 -5.37 -6.86
C LEU A 68 -0.41 -6.00 -7.53
N PRO A 69 -0.48 -7.32 -7.75
CA PRO A 69 -1.68 -7.90 -8.34
C PRO A 69 -2.90 -7.86 -7.40
N LEU A 70 -2.71 -7.98 -6.09
CA LEU A 70 -3.80 -7.94 -5.12
C LEU A 70 -4.40 -6.54 -5.02
N GLU A 71 -3.56 -5.51 -4.89
CA GLU A 71 -4.01 -4.12 -4.84
C GLU A 71 -4.69 -3.71 -6.15
N LEU A 72 -4.08 -4.01 -7.30
CA LEU A 72 -4.68 -3.69 -8.60
C LEU A 72 -6.04 -4.38 -8.80
N LEU A 73 -6.17 -5.66 -8.44
CA LEU A 73 -7.44 -6.37 -8.53
C LEU A 73 -8.48 -5.77 -7.59
N TRP A 74 -8.08 -5.38 -6.38
CA TRP A 74 -8.97 -4.72 -5.44
C TRP A 74 -9.43 -3.36 -5.96
N GLU A 75 -8.49 -2.53 -6.44
CA GLU A 75 -8.79 -1.23 -7.02
C GLU A 75 -9.80 -1.36 -8.18
N ILE A 76 -9.58 -2.27 -9.13
CA ILE A 76 -10.51 -2.51 -10.23
C ILE A 76 -11.89 -2.95 -9.72
N ALA A 77 -11.94 -3.80 -8.70
CA ALA A 77 -13.19 -4.37 -8.20
C ALA A 77 -14.05 -3.34 -7.44
N HIS A 78 -13.43 -2.43 -6.69
CA HIS A 78 -14.19 -1.47 -5.89
C HIS A 78 -14.33 -0.07 -6.53
N PHE A 79 -13.54 0.26 -7.53
CA PHE A 79 -13.56 1.56 -8.20
C PHE A 79 -14.95 1.98 -8.70
N PRO A 80 -15.81 1.06 -9.20
CA PRO A 80 -17.20 1.38 -9.57
C PRO A 80 -18.09 1.89 -8.42
N LEU A 81 -17.65 1.77 -7.17
CA LEU A 81 -18.37 2.30 -6.01
C LEU A 81 -18.05 3.78 -5.74
N TYR A 82 -17.15 4.37 -6.53
CA TYR A 82 -16.83 5.79 -6.50
C TYR A 82 -17.47 6.52 -7.69
N ASP A 83 -17.83 7.77 -7.49
CA ASP A 83 -18.42 8.64 -8.51
C ASP A 83 -17.50 8.89 -9.71
N VAL A 84 -16.20 8.90 -9.48
CA VAL A 84 -15.16 9.02 -10.52
C VAL A 84 -15.33 7.98 -11.64
N TRP A 85 -15.72 6.75 -11.31
CA TRP A 85 -15.96 5.71 -12.32
C TRP A 85 -17.05 6.07 -13.31
N HIS A 86 -18.11 6.76 -12.85
CA HIS A 86 -19.29 7.08 -13.64
C HIS A 86 -19.23 8.45 -14.31
N GLN A 87 -18.42 9.35 -13.78
CA GLN A 87 -18.37 10.75 -14.19
C GLN A 87 -17.01 11.15 -14.78
N GLY A 88 -15.98 10.32 -14.63
CA GLY A 88 -14.63 10.59 -15.10
C GLY A 88 -14.40 10.23 -16.57
N THR A 89 -13.46 10.92 -17.20
CA THR A 89 -12.90 10.47 -18.46
C THR A 89 -12.08 9.19 -18.29
N TRP A 90 -11.95 8.38 -19.32
CA TRP A 90 -11.14 7.16 -19.28
C TRP A 90 -9.69 7.41 -18.87
N SER A 91 -9.11 8.53 -19.30
CA SER A 91 -7.75 8.92 -18.90
C SER A 91 -7.66 9.18 -17.40
N TYR A 92 -8.66 9.84 -16.81
CA TYR A 92 -8.69 10.09 -15.37
C TYR A 92 -8.94 8.81 -14.56
N ILE A 93 -9.82 7.93 -15.04
CA ILE A 93 -10.08 6.62 -14.42
C ILE A 93 -8.80 5.77 -14.38
N LEU A 94 -8.08 5.67 -15.51
CA LEU A 94 -6.82 4.94 -15.58
C LEU A 94 -5.73 5.56 -14.69
N TYR A 95 -5.66 6.89 -14.66
CA TYR A 95 -4.79 7.61 -13.74
C TYR A 95 -5.15 7.28 -12.28
N GLY A 96 -6.42 7.34 -11.91
CA GLY A 96 -6.89 7.02 -10.56
C GLY A 96 -6.51 5.60 -10.14
N LEU A 97 -6.78 4.60 -10.98
CA LEU A 97 -6.40 3.21 -10.74
C LEU A 97 -4.88 3.05 -10.53
N ALA A 98 -4.08 3.67 -11.39
CA ALA A 98 -2.62 3.61 -11.26
C ALA A 98 -2.13 4.35 -10.01
N HIS A 99 -2.68 5.53 -9.73
CA HIS A 99 -2.34 6.37 -8.58
C HIS A 99 -2.64 5.64 -7.26
N CYS A 100 -3.84 5.09 -7.10
CA CYS A 100 -4.23 4.35 -5.92
C CYS A 100 -3.39 3.10 -5.73
N THR A 101 -3.27 2.24 -6.76
CA THR A 101 -2.45 1.02 -6.68
C THR A 101 -0.99 1.32 -6.29
N LEU A 102 -0.35 2.31 -6.91
CA LEU A 102 1.04 2.68 -6.59
C LEU A 102 1.15 3.33 -5.22
N GLY A 103 0.14 4.12 -4.83
CA GLY A 103 0.03 4.70 -3.49
C GLY A 103 -0.02 3.63 -2.41
N ASP A 104 -0.89 2.64 -2.57
CA ASP A 104 -1.04 1.53 -1.65
C ASP A 104 0.25 0.71 -1.52
N LEU A 105 0.92 0.40 -2.65
CA LEU A 105 2.23 -0.25 -2.60
C LEU A 105 3.26 0.55 -1.81
N LEU A 106 3.28 1.86 -1.97
CA LEU A 106 4.20 2.74 -1.24
C LEU A 106 3.89 2.76 0.26
N ILE A 107 2.62 2.82 0.63
CA ILE A 107 2.19 2.76 2.04
C ILE A 107 2.50 1.40 2.65
N LEU A 108 2.26 0.30 1.93
CA LEU A 108 2.65 -1.05 2.37
C LEU A 108 4.15 -1.13 2.64
N LEU A 109 4.99 -0.60 1.75
CA LEU A 109 6.44 -0.58 1.95
C LEU A 109 6.83 0.26 3.19
N ILE A 110 6.25 1.45 3.35
CA ILE A 110 6.51 2.32 4.51
C ILE A 110 6.09 1.60 5.81
N ALA A 111 4.90 1.04 5.85
CA ALA A 111 4.41 0.29 7.01
C ALA A 111 5.29 -0.93 7.31
N TYR A 112 5.73 -1.65 6.28
CA TYR A 112 6.63 -2.80 6.41
C TYR A 112 7.96 -2.41 7.06
N GLU A 113 8.60 -1.32 6.58
CA GLU A 113 9.87 -0.84 7.10
C GLU A 113 9.74 -0.27 8.53
N LEU A 114 8.63 0.40 8.84
CA LEU A 114 8.35 0.85 10.20
C LEU A 114 8.28 -0.34 11.17
N VAL A 115 7.56 -1.39 10.79
CA VAL A 115 7.49 -2.61 11.59
C VAL A 115 8.87 -3.28 11.69
N ALA A 116 9.65 -3.32 10.61
CA ALA A 116 11.00 -3.88 10.60
C ALA A 116 11.93 -3.14 11.58
N LEU A 117 11.83 -1.82 11.64
CA LEU A 117 12.59 -1.00 12.60
C LEU A 117 12.17 -1.28 14.05
N LEU A 118 10.89 -1.42 14.31
CA LEU A 118 10.37 -1.69 15.66
C LEU A 118 10.67 -3.12 16.13
N ALA A 119 10.49 -4.10 15.26
CA ALA A 119 10.71 -5.51 15.56
C ALA A 119 12.20 -5.95 15.49
N GLY A 120 13.11 -5.05 15.13
CA GLY A 120 14.54 -5.33 15.10
C GLY A 120 15.04 -6.08 13.87
N GLY A 121 14.26 -6.17 12.79
CA GLY A 121 14.72 -6.78 11.55
C GLY A 121 13.67 -6.97 10.47
N ARG A 122 14.11 -6.97 9.22
CA ARG A 122 13.28 -7.06 8.01
C ARG A 122 12.56 -8.41 7.84
N SER A 123 12.95 -9.43 8.58
CA SER A 123 12.28 -10.74 8.58
C SER A 123 11.26 -10.89 9.72
N TRP A 124 10.75 -9.77 10.25
CA TRP A 124 9.81 -9.74 11.37
C TRP A 124 8.57 -10.62 11.16
N TYR A 125 8.10 -10.72 9.93
CA TYR A 125 6.95 -11.55 9.56
C TYR A 125 7.15 -13.05 9.86
N ARG A 126 8.40 -13.49 10.07
CA ARG A 126 8.74 -14.86 10.48
C ARG A 126 8.89 -15.02 11.99
N HIS A 127 9.47 -14.02 12.67
CA HIS A 127 9.84 -14.10 14.08
C HIS A 127 8.78 -13.52 15.03
N ALA A 128 8.07 -12.48 14.61
CA ALA A 128 7.00 -11.83 15.36
C ALA A 128 5.72 -11.69 14.51
N PRO A 129 5.17 -12.81 14.00
CA PRO A 129 4.14 -12.74 12.96
C PRO A 129 2.83 -12.11 13.43
N ILE A 130 2.41 -12.33 14.66
CA ILE A 130 1.14 -11.81 15.18
C ILE A 130 1.26 -10.32 15.46
N THR A 131 2.19 -9.93 16.32
CA THR A 131 2.38 -8.52 16.71
C THR A 131 2.77 -7.65 15.51
N GLY A 132 3.69 -8.15 14.67
CA GLY A 132 4.11 -7.47 13.45
C GLY A 132 2.97 -7.30 12.45
N SER A 133 2.17 -8.35 12.23
CA SER A 133 1.01 -8.29 11.32
C SER A 133 -0.07 -7.33 11.83
N LEU A 134 -0.36 -7.35 13.13
CA LEU A 134 -1.30 -6.39 13.73
C LEU A 134 -0.83 -4.95 13.53
N LEU A 135 0.44 -4.66 13.83
CA LEU A 135 0.98 -3.32 13.66
C LEU A 135 0.98 -2.90 12.19
N PHE A 136 1.38 -3.80 11.29
CA PHE A 136 1.38 -3.57 9.85
C PHE A 136 -0.02 -3.24 9.32
N THR A 137 -1.03 -4.03 9.71
CA THR A 137 -2.44 -3.80 9.35
C THR A 137 -2.97 -2.51 9.96
N LEU A 138 -2.68 -2.23 11.24
CA LEU A 138 -3.15 -1.01 11.90
C LEU A 138 -2.57 0.26 11.29
N LEU A 139 -1.31 0.25 10.87
CA LEU A 139 -0.70 1.38 10.15
C LEU A 139 -1.41 1.66 8.84
N GLY A 140 -1.72 0.62 8.07
CA GLY A 140 -2.47 0.74 6.82
C GLY A 140 -3.90 1.24 7.04
N VAL A 141 -4.62 0.66 8.00
CA VAL A 141 -5.98 1.11 8.36
C VAL A 141 -5.99 2.56 8.82
N ALA A 142 -5.03 2.97 9.65
CA ALA A 142 -4.92 4.35 10.11
C ALA A 142 -4.69 5.32 8.94
N TYR A 143 -3.82 4.93 7.99
CA TYR A 143 -3.58 5.72 6.79
C TYR A 143 -4.83 5.80 5.91
N THR A 144 -5.53 4.69 5.67
CA THR A 144 -6.75 4.67 4.86
C THR A 144 -7.86 5.53 5.46
N VAL A 145 -8.08 5.45 6.78
CA VAL A 145 -9.06 6.31 7.46
C VAL A 145 -8.68 7.78 7.25
N TYR A 146 -7.42 8.13 7.43
CA TYR A 146 -6.93 9.49 7.19
C TYR A 146 -7.13 9.90 5.72
N SER A 147 -6.72 9.07 4.76
CA SER A 147 -6.81 9.36 3.33
C SER A 147 -8.26 9.56 2.86
N GLU A 148 -9.15 8.67 3.25
CA GLU A 148 -10.57 8.73 2.89
C GLU A 148 -11.24 9.98 3.51
N LEU A 149 -10.98 10.29 4.77
CA LEU A 149 -11.49 11.50 5.41
C LEU A 149 -10.98 12.76 4.70
N MET A 150 -9.70 12.80 4.36
CA MET A 150 -9.11 13.95 3.66
C MET A 150 -9.68 14.12 2.26
N ASN A 151 -9.75 13.05 1.48
CA ASN A 151 -10.12 13.14 0.07
C ASN A 151 -11.63 13.28 -0.12
N VAL A 152 -12.44 12.53 0.65
CA VAL A 152 -13.90 12.57 0.52
C VAL A 152 -14.53 13.77 1.24
N ARG A 153 -14.05 14.08 2.48
CA ARG A 153 -14.71 15.07 3.35
C ARG A 153 -14.12 16.46 3.25
N ILE A 154 -12.81 16.58 3.11
CA ILE A 154 -12.12 17.87 3.19
C ILE A 154 -11.84 18.42 1.80
N LYS A 155 -11.25 17.60 0.90
CA LYS A 155 -10.87 18.04 -0.43
C LYS A 155 -11.99 17.86 -1.47
N GLY A 156 -12.87 16.85 -1.28
CA GLY A 156 -13.85 16.48 -2.30
C GLY A 156 -13.21 15.96 -3.59
N THR A 157 -12.06 15.30 -3.49
CA THR A 157 -11.32 14.77 -4.66
C THR A 157 -12.13 13.67 -5.35
N TRP A 158 -12.91 12.91 -4.59
CA TRP A 158 -13.88 11.91 -5.06
C TRP A 158 -15.00 11.76 -4.06
N GLY A 159 -16.11 11.20 -4.51
CA GLY A 159 -17.26 10.85 -3.68
C GLY A 159 -17.63 9.38 -3.82
N TYR A 160 -18.58 8.94 -3.03
CA TYR A 160 -19.13 7.60 -3.08
C TYR A 160 -20.46 7.57 -3.84
N THR A 161 -20.70 6.48 -4.57
CA THR A 161 -22.04 6.18 -5.06
C THR A 161 -22.92 5.65 -3.92
N ASP A 162 -24.25 5.59 -4.16
CA ASP A 162 -25.19 5.01 -3.20
C ASP A 162 -24.96 3.52 -2.93
N LEU A 163 -24.15 2.86 -3.75
CA LEU A 163 -23.78 1.45 -3.60
C LEU A 163 -22.61 1.23 -2.64
N MET A 164 -21.89 2.29 -2.27
CA MET A 164 -20.75 2.17 -1.35
C MET A 164 -21.25 1.93 0.08
N PRO A 165 -20.96 0.77 0.68
CA PRO A 165 -21.23 0.57 2.09
C PRO A 165 -20.36 1.51 2.94
N ILE A 166 -20.92 2.07 3.99
CA ILE A 166 -20.22 3.02 4.86
C ILE A 166 -19.94 2.39 6.21
N VAL A 167 -18.70 2.57 6.72
CA VAL A 167 -18.32 2.19 8.09
C VAL A 167 -18.87 3.24 9.06
N PRO A 168 -19.87 2.90 9.93
CA PRO A 168 -20.62 3.91 10.69
C PRO A 168 -19.76 4.75 11.65
N LEU A 169 -18.73 4.15 12.25
CA LEU A 169 -17.91 4.80 13.28
C LEU A 169 -17.02 5.92 12.71
N VAL A 170 -16.45 5.68 11.54
CA VAL A 170 -15.49 6.59 10.89
C VAL A 170 -16.06 7.28 9.67
N ASN A 171 -17.25 6.83 9.22
CA ASN A 171 -18.00 7.41 8.12
C ASN A 171 -17.21 7.50 6.79
N ILE A 172 -16.49 6.44 6.48
CA ILE A 172 -15.73 6.22 5.24
C ILE A 172 -16.26 4.99 4.51
N GLY A 173 -15.87 4.82 3.24
CA GLY A 173 -16.20 3.63 2.45
C GLY A 173 -15.72 2.34 3.13
N ALA A 174 -16.58 1.33 3.14
CA ALA A 174 -16.23 0.04 3.75
C ALA A 174 -15.24 -0.75 2.88
N THR A 175 -15.24 -0.58 1.57
CA THR A 175 -14.35 -1.32 0.68
C THR A 175 -12.88 -0.92 0.83
N PRO A 176 -12.48 0.38 0.87
CA PRO A 176 -11.10 0.74 1.18
C PRO A 176 -10.70 0.34 2.61
N PHE A 177 -11.63 0.39 3.57
CA PHE A 177 -11.36 -0.08 4.92
C PHE A 177 -11.08 -1.60 4.97
N LEU A 178 -11.88 -2.40 4.27
CA LEU A 178 -11.70 -3.85 4.18
C LEU A 178 -10.41 -4.24 3.43
N GLN A 179 -10.02 -3.50 2.40
CA GLN A 179 -8.75 -3.67 1.69
C GLN A 179 -7.58 -3.75 2.70
N TRP A 180 -7.48 -2.76 3.57
CA TRP A 180 -6.41 -2.64 4.55
C TRP A 180 -6.54 -3.59 5.74
N LEU A 181 -7.68 -4.23 5.94
CA LEU A 181 -7.81 -5.35 6.88
C LEU A 181 -7.38 -6.68 6.25
N LEU A 182 -7.73 -6.90 5.00
CA LEU A 182 -7.56 -8.19 4.33
C LEU A 182 -6.19 -8.33 3.65
N ILE A 183 -5.81 -7.38 2.80
CA ILE A 183 -4.60 -7.51 1.97
C ILE A 183 -3.33 -7.61 2.81
N PRO A 184 -3.05 -6.77 3.82
CA PRO A 184 -1.87 -6.93 4.66
C PRO A 184 -1.79 -8.29 5.33
N SER A 185 -2.92 -8.82 5.81
CA SER A 185 -2.99 -10.13 6.46
C SER A 185 -2.67 -11.27 5.48
N VAL A 186 -3.26 -11.22 4.27
CA VAL A 186 -2.98 -12.18 3.20
C VAL A 186 -1.53 -12.12 2.75
N LEU A 187 -0.98 -10.91 2.60
CA LEU A 187 0.42 -10.71 2.20
C LEU A 187 1.39 -11.35 3.19
N ILE A 188 1.21 -11.12 4.48
CA ILE A 188 2.07 -11.73 5.50
C ILE A 188 1.92 -13.25 5.52
N TRP A 189 0.71 -13.77 5.36
CA TRP A 189 0.48 -15.20 5.24
C TRP A 189 1.21 -15.78 4.01
N LEU A 190 1.08 -15.18 2.82
CA LEU A 190 1.76 -15.60 1.59
C LEU A 190 3.29 -15.53 1.74
N MET A 191 3.83 -14.42 2.26
CA MET A 191 5.27 -14.25 2.47
C MET A 191 5.86 -15.33 3.39
N ARG A 192 5.08 -15.81 4.35
CA ARG A 192 5.50 -16.90 5.25
C ARG A 192 5.53 -18.27 4.57
N GLN A 193 4.71 -18.48 3.53
CA GLN A 193 4.71 -19.73 2.75
C GLN A 193 5.87 -19.81 1.76
N LEU A 194 6.46 -18.68 1.39
CA LEU A 194 7.57 -18.67 0.46
C LEU A 194 8.82 -19.25 1.14
N PRO A 195 9.56 -20.16 0.44
CA PRO A 195 10.76 -20.76 0.99
C PRO A 195 11.82 -19.67 1.24
N ASP A 196 12.53 -19.80 2.35
CA ASP A 196 13.79 -19.08 2.53
C ASP A 196 14.75 -19.59 1.47
N GLY A 197 15.39 -18.71 0.72
CA GLY A 197 16.43 -19.09 -0.25
C GLY A 197 17.60 -19.92 0.34
N ARG A 198 17.54 -20.25 1.64
CA ARG A 198 18.47 -21.12 2.37
C ARG A 198 18.29 -22.61 2.04
N ASN A 199 17.08 -23.05 1.67
CA ASN A 199 16.78 -24.48 1.52
C ASN A 199 17.00 -25.02 0.11
N VAL A 200 17.29 -24.18 -0.89
CA VAL A 200 17.53 -24.62 -2.27
C VAL A 200 18.95 -25.20 -2.45
N SER A 201 19.91 -24.86 -1.57
CA SER A 201 21.32 -25.31 -1.67
C SER A 201 21.61 -26.64 -0.98
N ALA A 202 20.63 -27.22 -0.26
CA ALA A 202 20.83 -28.50 0.44
C ALA A 202 20.31 -29.72 -0.36
N ALA A 203 19.74 -29.51 -1.55
CA ALA A 203 19.13 -30.54 -2.40
C ALA A 203 19.89 -30.77 -3.72
N THR A 204 21.03 -30.14 -3.92
CA THR A 204 21.98 -30.37 -5.01
C THR A 204 23.33 -30.79 -4.47
#